data_96329ef5f21f66542b34d822194d896b
#
_entry.id   96329ef5f21f66542b34d822194d896b
#
_cell.length_a   1.000
_cell.length_b   1.000
_cell.length_c   1.000
_cell.angle_alpha   90.00
_cell.angle_beta   90.00
_cell.angle_gamma   90.00
#
_symmetry.space_group_name_H-M   'P 1'
#
loop_
_entity.id
_entity.type
_entity.pdbx_description
1 polymer ?
#
loop_
_entity_poly.entity_id
_entity_poly.type
_entity_poly.pdbx_seq_one_letter_code
_entity_poly.pdbx_strand_id
1 'polypeptide(L)'
;MKPRRSARVMVFDPAGRVLLIRCVVMRSDGEFRFWLTLGGEIEPGEEPLTAARREVREELGLQLDVRGPVYTEHNQFEHLREMRDNTDFVFVARCAADAPMMRGVTTDEISMMQEIRWWSAEEVEAGFARGERIFPVDLAARMREFGGG
;
A
#
# COMPACT_ATOMS: atom_id res chain seq x y z
N MET A 1 4.98 -11.24 20.07
CA MET A 1 4.53 -10.57 18.84
C MET A 1 5.36 -11.07 17.68
N LYS A 2 4.70 -11.55 16.64
CA LYS A 2 5.41 -12.12 15.49
C LYS A 2 5.97 -11.04 14.59
N PRO A 3 7.22 -11.15 14.15
CA PRO A 3 7.77 -10.22 13.17
C PRO A 3 7.15 -10.45 11.80
N ARG A 4 7.00 -9.36 11.06
CA ARG A 4 6.46 -9.39 9.70
C ARG A 4 7.18 -8.32 8.88
N ARG A 5 7.45 -8.63 7.62
CA ARG A 5 8.03 -7.66 6.70
C ARG A 5 7.08 -7.49 5.52
N SER A 6 6.88 -6.26 5.12
CA SER A 6 6.01 -5.94 3.97
C SER A 6 6.76 -5.10 2.97
N ALA A 7 6.41 -5.27 1.70
CA ALA A 7 6.87 -4.38 0.64
C ALA A 7 5.68 -3.52 0.23
N ARG A 8 5.83 -2.19 0.29
CA ARG A 8 4.79 -1.24 -0.10
C ARG A 8 5.29 -0.43 -1.29
N VAL A 9 4.41 -0.13 -2.23
CA VAL A 9 4.79 0.61 -3.43
C VAL A 9 3.87 1.82 -3.59
N MET A 10 4.49 3.00 -3.62
CA MET A 10 3.78 4.22 -4.02
C MET A 10 3.84 4.29 -5.54
N VAL A 11 2.72 4.01 -6.19
CA VAL A 11 2.61 4.08 -7.64
C VAL A 11 2.05 5.45 -7.99
N PHE A 12 2.81 6.22 -8.75
CA PHE A 12 2.43 7.58 -9.13
C PHE A 12 2.01 7.66 -10.59
N ASP A 13 0.96 8.44 -10.86
CA ASP A 13 0.57 8.76 -12.23
C ASP A 13 1.35 10.01 -12.71
N PRO A 14 1.19 10.41 -13.98
CA PRO A 14 1.91 11.59 -14.49
C PRO A 14 1.57 12.90 -13.77
N ALA A 15 0.41 12.96 -13.10
CA ALA A 15 0.02 14.13 -12.33
C ALA A 15 0.53 14.10 -10.89
N GLY A 16 1.27 13.07 -10.51
CA GLY A 16 1.80 12.93 -9.15
C GLY A 16 0.80 12.38 -8.14
N ARG A 17 -0.33 11.85 -8.60
CA ARG A 17 -1.28 11.19 -7.71
C ARG A 17 -0.82 9.78 -7.40
N VAL A 18 -1.14 9.29 -6.22
CA VAL A 18 -0.77 7.96 -5.77
C VAL A 18 -1.98 7.02 -5.88
N LEU A 19 -1.70 5.77 -6.19
CA LEU A 19 -2.73 4.75 -6.28
C LEU A 19 -2.92 4.13 -4.90
N LEU A 20 -4.16 4.14 -4.41
CA LEU A 20 -4.50 3.51 -3.14
C LEU A 20 -5.56 2.45 -3.36
N ILE A 21 -5.49 1.43 -2.51
CA ILE A 21 -6.43 0.32 -2.52
C ILE A 21 -7.31 0.45 -1.28
N ARG A 22 -8.61 0.35 -1.47
CA ARG A 22 -9.55 0.30 -0.35
C ARG A 22 -9.64 -1.13 0.15
N CYS A 23 -9.40 -1.28 1.44
CA CYS A 23 -9.35 -2.59 2.08
C CYS A 23 -10.35 -2.69 3.24
N VAL A 24 -10.81 -3.92 3.48
CA VAL A 24 -11.59 -4.25 4.67
C VAL A 24 -10.90 -5.41 5.35
N VAL A 25 -10.65 -5.27 6.65
CA VAL A 25 -10.02 -6.31 7.46
C VAL A 25 -10.91 -6.59 8.66
N MET A 26 -11.10 -7.87 8.95
CA MET A 26 -11.82 -8.25 10.17
C MET A 26 -10.84 -8.22 11.34
N ARG A 27 -11.22 -7.46 12.37
CA ARG A 27 -10.44 -7.33 13.59
C ARG A 27 -11.25 -7.87 14.77
N SER A 28 -10.60 -7.95 15.92
CA SER A 28 -11.27 -8.43 17.13
C SER A 28 -12.47 -7.57 17.53
N ASP A 29 -12.46 -6.30 17.16
CA ASP A 29 -13.54 -5.34 17.48
C ASP A 29 -14.48 -5.08 16.30
N GLY A 30 -14.41 -5.89 15.23
CA GLY A 30 -15.28 -5.76 14.07
C GLY A 30 -14.52 -5.42 12.78
N GLU A 31 -15.24 -4.88 11.79
CA GLU A 31 -14.62 -4.51 10.52
C GLU A 31 -13.79 -3.24 10.65
N PHE A 32 -12.62 -3.26 10.00
CA PHE A 32 -11.75 -2.10 9.91
C PHE A 32 -11.54 -1.78 8.42
N ARG A 33 -11.99 -0.60 7.99
CA ARG A 33 -11.89 -0.16 6.59
C ARG A 33 -10.86 0.94 6.46
N PHE A 34 -10.04 0.85 5.42
CA PHE A 34 -8.95 1.81 5.22
C PHE A 34 -8.47 1.81 3.78
N TRP A 35 -7.73 2.86 3.43
CA TRP A 35 -7.01 2.96 2.17
C TRP A 35 -5.53 2.71 2.44
N LEU A 36 -4.87 2.03 1.50
CA LEU A 36 -3.49 1.60 1.68
C LEU A 36 -2.76 1.63 0.35
N THR A 37 -1.47 1.93 0.39
CA THR A 37 -0.60 1.78 -0.79
C THR A 37 -0.53 0.31 -1.19
N LEU A 38 -0.17 0.05 -2.44
CA LEU A 38 -0.01 -1.31 -2.94
C LEU A 38 1.05 -2.06 -2.14
N GLY A 39 0.93 -3.36 -2.10
CA GLY A 39 1.95 -4.20 -1.53
C GLY A 39 1.39 -5.35 -0.72
N GLY A 40 2.27 -6.03 -0.04
CA GLY A 40 1.90 -7.16 0.78
C GLY A 40 3.10 -7.75 1.50
N GLU A 41 2.88 -8.86 2.15
CA GLU A 41 3.90 -9.52 2.95
C GLU A 41 5.04 -10.05 2.07
N ILE A 42 6.26 -9.84 2.53
CA ILE A 42 7.45 -10.42 1.91
C ILE A 42 7.51 -11.89 2.33
N GLU A 43 7.60 -12.77 1.36
CA GLU A 43 7.65 -14.21 1.61
C GLU A 43 9.02 -14.63 2.14
N PRO A 44 9.09 -15.76 2.88
CA PRO A 44 10.37 -16.25 3.38
C PRO A 44 11.37 -16.44 2.25
N GLY A 45 12.57 -15.89 2.41
CA GLY A 45 13.63 -16.00 1.41
C GLY A 45 13.51 -15.03 0.26
N GLU A 46 12.46 -14.24 0.21
CA GLU A 46 12.25 -13.27 -0.87
C GLU A 46 12.93 -11.94 -0.53
N GLU A 47 13.57 -11.32 -1.53
CA GLU A 47 14.12 -9.98 -1.35
C GLU A 47 13.02 -8.94 -1.40
N PRO A 48 13.15 -7.83 -0.65
CA PRO A 48 12.10 -6.80 -0.63
C PRO A 48 11.74 -6.26 -2.01
N LEU A 49 12.72 -6.00 -2.86
CA LEU A 49 12.44 -5.48 -4.22
C LEU A 49 11.67 -6.50 -5.06
N THR A 50 12.04 -7.77 -4.93
CA THR A 50 11.34 -8.85 -5.64
C THR A 50 9.89 -8.94 -5.19
N ALA A 51 9.66 -8.83 -3.88
CA ALA A 51 8.31 -8.82 -3.34
C ALA A 51 7.50 -7.63 -3.87
N ALA A 52 8.12 -6.44 -3.91
CA ALA A 52 7.44 -5.26 -4.43
C ALA A 52 7.02 -5.45 -5.88
N ARG A 53 7.90 -5.97 -6.71
CA ARG A 53 7.58 -6.25 -8.11
C ARG A 53 6.47 -7.28 -8.27
N ARG A 54 6.53 -8.33 -7.46
CA ARG A 54 5.51 -9.39 -7.46
C ARG A 54 4.15 -8.81 -7.11
N GLU A 55 4.08 -8.01 -6.05
CA GLU A 55 2.82 -7.42 -5.60
C GLU A 55 2.20 -6.50 -6.66
N VAL A 56 3.03 -5.71 -7.35
CA VAL A 56 2.52 -4.87 -8.43
C VAL A 56 1.92 -5.72 -9.54
N ARG A 57 2.60 -6.81 -9.94
CA ARG A 57 2.06 -7.70 -10.97
C ARG A 57 0.77 -8.37 -10.53
N GLU A 58 0.71 -8.84 -9.28
CA GLU A 58 -0.47 -9.53 -8.77
C GLU A 58 -1.67 -8.60 -8.64
N GLU A 59 -1.44 -7.39 -8.16
CA GLU A 59 -2.55 -6.47 -7.89
C GLU A 59 -3.01 -5.70 -9.11
N LEU A 60 -2.09 -5.31 -10.00
CA LEU A 60 -2.42 -4.47 -11.15
C LEU A 60 -2.32 -5.20 -12.49
N GLY A 61 -1.67 -6.34 -12.53
CA GLY A 61 -1.39 -7.03 -13.78
C GLY A 61 -0.39 -6.31 -14.66
N LEU A 62 0.40 -5.40 -14.09
CA LEU A 62 1.38 -4.60 -14.80
C LEU A 62 2.79 -4.90 -14.31
N GLN A 63 3.76 -4.69 -15.19
CA GLN A 63 5.16 -4.77 -14.83
C GLN A 63 5.72 -3.36 -14.88
N LEU A 64 5.94 -2.76 -13.72
CA LEU A 64 6.44 -1.40 -13.59
C LEU A 64 7.91 -1.42 -13.16
N ASP A 65 8.60 -0.32 -13.45
CA ASP A 65 9.97 -0.12 -12.95
C ASP A 65 9.87 0.34 -11.49
N VAL A 66 10.05 -0.62 -10.58
CA VAL A 66 9.96 -0.38 -9.14
C VAL A 66 11.34 -0.06 -8.61
N ARG A 67 11.46 1.06 -7.88
CA ARG A 67 12.73 1.54 -7.35
C ARG A 67 12.69 1.73 -5.86
N GLY A 68 13.81 1.44 -5.20
CA GLY A 68 13.98 1.61 -3.78
C GLY A 68 14.59 0.40 -3.11
N PRO A 69 14.40 0.24 -1.79
CA PRO A 69 13.45 1.00 -0.96
C PRO A 69 13.88 2.44 -0.76
N VAL A 70 12.93 3.36 -0.75
CA VAL A 70 13.20 4.77 -0.52
C VAL A 70 13.16 5.13 0.96
N TYR A 71 12.45 4.34 1.74
CA TYR A 71 12.50 4.40 3.21
C TYR A 71 11.92 3.11 3.79
N THR A 72 12.14 2.92 5.08
CA THR A 72 11.54 1.84 5.84
C THR A 72 10.76 2.43 7.01
N GLU A 73 9.72 1.74 7.42
CA GLU A 73 8.91 2.17 8.54
C GLU A 73 8.54 0.98 9.41
N HIS A 74 8.64 1.18 10.73
CA HIS A 74 8.31 0.14 11.69
C HIS A 74 6.99 0.47 12.35
N ASN A 75 6.10 -0.51 12.42
CA ASN A 75 4.79 -0.33 13.03
C ASN A 75 4.28 -1.63 13.61
N GLN A 76 3.22 -1.54 14.38
CA GLN A 76 2.56 -2.71 14.97
C GLN A 76 1.09 -2.63 14.63
N PHE A 77 0.50 -3.77 14.27
CA PHE A 77 -0.92 -3.82 13.96
C PHE A 77 -1.49 -5.21 14.20
N GLU A 78 -2.81 -5.27 14.33
CA GLU A 78 -3.53 -6.52 14.47
C GLU A 78 -3.80 -7.14 13.09
N HIS A 79 -3.45 -8.41 12.93
CA HIS A 79 -3.72 -9.18 11.72
C HIS A 79 -4.08 -10.60 12.15
N LEU A 80 -5.22 -11.10 11.70
CA LEU A 80 -5.73 -12.42 12.08
C LEU A 80 -5.80 -12.60 13.59
N ARG A 81 -6.23 -11.56 14.28
CA ARG A 81 -6.37 -11.50 15.74
C ARG A 81 -5.07 -11.63 16.51
N GLU A 82 -3.94 -11.47 15.84
CA GLU A 82 -2.62 -11.45 16.45
C GLU A 82 -1.95 -10.12 16.20
N MET A 83 -1.22 -9.64 17.19
CA MET A 83 -0.41 -8.44 16.98
C MET A 83 0.84 -8.79 16.20
N ARG A 84 1.14 -7.99 15.20
CA ARG A 84 2.31 -8.15 14.34
C ARG A 84 3.26 -7.00 14.54
N ASP A 85 4.53 -7.32 14.61
CA ASP A 85 5.62 -6.35 14.65
C ASP A 85 6.14 -6.23 13.22
N ASN A 86 5.72 -5.17 12.52
CA ASN A 86 5.89 -5.07 11.07
C ASN A 86 6.93 -4.04 10.66
N THR A 87 7.73 -4.38 9.65
CA THR A 87 8.62 -3.44 8.99
C THR A 87 8.18 -3.32 7.53
N ASP A 88 7.84 -2.12 7.13
CA ASP A 88 7.50 -1.80 5.74
C ASP A 88 8.76 -1.33 5.01
N PHE A 89 9.04 -1.97 3.88
CA PHE A 89 10.04 -1.50 2.92
C PHE A 89 9.27 -0.80 1.82
N VAL A 90 9.47 0.51 1.67
CA VAL A 90 8.64 1.33 0.78
C VAL A 90 9.39 1.68 -0.49
N PHE A 91 8.76 1.41 -1.62
CA PHE A 91 9.28 1.59 -2.96
C PHE A 91 8.45 2.60 -3.72
N VAL A 92 8.96 3.08 -4.84
CA VAL A 92 8.22 3.97 -5.75
C VAL A 92 8.20 3.38 -7.14
N ALA A 93 7.13 3.65 -7.87
CA ALA A 93 7.00 3.28 -9.27
C ALA A 93 6.16 4.33 -9.97
N ARG A 94 6.33 4.44 -11.29
CA ARG A 94 5.54 5.36 -12.09
C ARG A 94 4.72 4.59 -13.09
N CYS A 95 3.45 4.99 -13.26
CA CYS A 95 2.55 4.39 -14.21
C CYS A 95 2.14 5.48 -15.19
N ALA A 96 2.54 5.35 -16.44
CA ALA A 96 2.25 6.34 -17.46
C ALA A 96 0.87 6.16 -18.09
N ALA A 97 0.26 5.02 -17.85
CA ALA A 97 -0.98 4.65 -18.50
C ALA A 97 -2.21 5.13 -17.75
N ASP A 98 -3.36 4.90 -18.37
CA ASP A 98 -4.66 5.07 -17.74
C ASP A 98 -4.75 4.20 -16.49
N ALA A 99 -5.76 4.47 -15.68
CA ALA A 99 -5.94 3.77 -14.43
C ALA A 99 -5.84 2.25 -14.62
N PRO A 100 -4.92 1.59 -13.94
CA PRO A 100 -4.83 0.13 -14.02
C PRO A 100 -6.06 -0.51 -13.41
N MET A 101 -6.36 -1.73 -13.85
CA MET A 101 -7.49 -2.47 -13.32
C MET A 101 -7.04 -3.38 -12.20
N MET A 102 -7.73 -3.28 -11.08
CA MET A 102 -7.51 -4.18 -9.98
C MET A 102 -7.97 -5.59 -10.36
N ARG A 103 -7.17 -6.60 -10.02
CA ARG A 103 -7.47 -7.98 -10.36
C ARG A 103 -8.41 -8.67 -9.37
N GLY A 104 -8.93 -7.94 -8.37
CA GLY A 104 -9.90 -8.49 -7.43
C GLY A 104 -9.34 -9.55 -6.53
N VAL A 105 -8.10 -9.43 -6.14
CA VAL A 105 -7.43 -10.44 -5.34
C VAL A 105 -7.74 -10.25 -3.86
N THR A 106 -8.11 -11.32 -3.18
CA THR A 106 -8.13 -11.33 -1.73
C THR A 106 -6.70 -11.62 -1.26
N THR A 107 -6.22 -10.83 -0.32
CA THR A 107 -4.88 -11.02 0.23
C THR A 107 -4.84 -12.16 1.23
N ASP A 108 -5.98 -12.41 1.89
CA ASP A 108 -6.18 -13.54 2.79
C ASP A 108 -7.67 -13.71 3.05
N GLU A 109 -8.03 -14.62 3.94
CA GLU A 109 -9.44 -14.97 4.20
C GLU A 109 -10.28 -13.84 4.76
N ILE A 110 -9.64 -12.85 5.40
CA ILE A 110 -10.38 -11.79 6.10
C ILE A 110 -10.01 -10.38 5.62
N SER A 111 -9.13 -10.30 4.61
CA SER A 111 -8.70 -9.03 4.06
C SER A 111 -9.08 -8.99 2.59
N MET A 112 -9.87 -7.99 2.20
CA MET A 112 -10.38 -7.87 0.83
C MET A 112 -10.06 -6.51 0.25
N MET A 113 -9.57 -6.52 -1.00
CA MET A 113 -9.42 -5.30 -1.79
C MET A 113 -10.74 -5.02 -2.49
N GLN A 114 -11.32 -3.83 -2.27
CA GLN A 114 -12.62 -3.47 -2.79
C GLN A 114 -12.59 -2.58 -4.00
N GLU A 115 -11.64 -1.63 -4.03
CA GLU A 115 -11.49 -0.74 -5.18
C GLU A 115 -10.11 -0.11 -5.16
N ILE A 116 -9.71 0.48 -6.30
CA ILE A 116 -8.51 1.30 -6.38
C ILE A 116 -8.90 2.69 -6.84
N ARG A 117 -8.13 3.69 -6.42
CA ARG A 117 -8.38 5.09 -6.80
C ARG A 117 -7.08 5.88 -6.73
N TRP A 118 -6.95 6.84 -7.66
CA TRP A 118 -5.86 7.79 -7.64
C TRP A 118 -6.18 8.94 -6.68
N TRP A 119 -5.18 9.32 -5.88
CA TRP A 119 -5.33 10.38 -4.88
C TRP A 119 -4.20 11.39 -5.03
N SER A 120 -4.54 12.69 -5.08
CA SER A 120 -3.53 13.73 -4.92
C SER A 120 -3.17 13.86 -3.43
N ALA A 121 -2.05 14.55 -3.14
CA ALA A 121 -1.67 14.80 -1.75
C ALA A 121 -2.76 15.61 -1.02
N GLU A 122 -3.36 16.59 -1.72
CA GLU A 122 -4.45 17.37 -1.15
C GLU A 122 -5.67 16.51 -0.84
N GLU A 123 -5.99 15.56 -1.72
CA GLU A 123 -7.10 14.63 -1.48
C GLU A 123 -6.83 13.73 -0.28
N VAL A 124 -5.59 13.30 -0.10
CA VAL A 124 -5.20 12.50 1.07
C VAL A 124 -5.41 13.32 2.35
N GLU A 125 -4.96 14.56 2.36
CA GLU A 125 -5.15 15.44 3.51
C GLU A 125 -6.62 15.68 3.81
N ALA A 126 -7.42 15.92 2.76
CA ALA A 126 -8.86 16.09 2.92
C ALA A 126 -9.52 14.82 3.46
N GLY A 127 -9.05 13.65 3.02
CA GLY A 127 -9.54 12.37 3.52
C GLY A 127 -9.32 12.22 5.03
N PHE A 128 -8.12 12.54 5.49
CA PHE A 128 -7.84 12.54 6.93
C PHE A 128 -8.76 13.49 7.68
N ALA A 129 -8.98 14.68 7.12
CA ALA A 129 -9.86 15.68 7.75
C ALA A 129 -11.30 15.17 7.87
N ARG A 130 -11.74 14.33 6.95
CA ARG A 130 -13.07 13.72 7.00
C ARG A 130 -13.15 12.51 7.93
N GLY A 131 -12.02 12.08 8.49
CA GLY A 131 -11.98 10.90 9.34
C GLY A 131 -11.73 9.59 8.60
N GLU A 132 -11.35 9.64 7.33
CA GLU A 132 -10.98 8.43 6.60
C GLU A 132 -9.63 7.91 7.11
N ARG A 133 -9.49 6.60 7.11
CA ARG A 133 -8.25 5.94 7.50
C ARG A 133 -7.43 5.67 6.26
N ILE A 134 -6.25 6.29 6.20
CA ILE A 134 -5.34 6.17 5.07
C ILE A 134 -3.95 5.87 5.62
N PHE A 135 -3.30 4.87 5.08
CA PHE A 135 -1.98 4.47 5.53
C PHE A 135 -0.98 4.49 4.38
N PRO A 136 0.25 4.90 4.62
CA PRO A 136 0.77 5.37 5.91
C PRO A 136 0.20 6.73 6.31
N VAL A 137 0.22 7.03 7.61
CA VAL A 137 -0.41 8.26 8.13
C VAL A 137 0.29 9.53 7.66
N ASP A 138 1.55 9.45 7.24
CA ASP A 138 2.33 10.56 6.71
C ASP A 138 2.38 10.55 5.18
N LEU A 139 1.42 9.86 4.54
CA LEU A 139 1.43 9.65 3.10
C LEU A 139 1.55 10.95 2.29
N ALA A 140 0.79 11.98 2.64
CA ALA A 140 0.83 13.24 1.88
C ALA A 140 2.24 13.84 1.87
N ALA A 141 2.93 13.81 3.00
CA ALA A 141 4.31 14.30 3.08
C ALA A 141 5.26 13.43 2.24
N ARG A 142 5.08 12.12 2.29
CA ARG A 142 5.89 11.20 1.49
C ARG A 142 5.65 11.40 -0.01
N MET A 143 4.39 11.65 -0.40
CA MET A 143 4.07 11.93 -1.79
C MET A 143 4.80 13.17 -2.29
N ARG A 144 4.87 14.21 -1.48
CA ARG A 144 5.59 15.43 -1.85
C ARG A 144 7.09 15.23 -1.93
N GLU A 145 7.61 14.34 -1.09
CA GLU A 145 9.03 14.03 -1.06
C GLU A 145 9.46 13.17 -2.28
N PHE A 146 8.67 12.16 -2.64
CA PHE A 146 9.07 11.17 -3.63
C PHE A 146 8.31 11.26 -4.95
N GLY A 147 7.13 11.88 -4.96
CA GLY A 147 6.27 11.93 -6.14
C GLY A 147 6.55 13.09 -7.07
N GLY A 148 7.31 14.07 -6.60
CA GLY A 148 7.57 15.28 -7.37
C GLY A 148 8.69 15.06 -8.35
N GLY A 149 8.45 14.81 -9.47
CA GLY A 149 9.52 14.69 -10.35
C GLY A 149 9.51 14.10 -11.56
#